data_5625d182aa7739b3b64b0f554a6a26e6
#
_entry.id   5625d182aa7739b3b64b0f554a6a26e6
#
_cell.length_a   1.000
_cell.length_b   1.000
_cell.length_c   1.000
_cell.angle_alpha   90.00
_cell.angle_beta   90.00
_cell.angle_gamma   90.00
#
_symmetry.space_group_name_H-M   'P 1'
#
loop_
_entity.id
_entity.type
_entity.pdbx_description
1 polymer ?
#
loop_
_entity_poly.entity_id
_entity_poly.type
_entity_poly.pdbx_seq_one_letter_code
_entity_poly.pdbx_strand_id
1 'polypeptide(L)'
;MSLDTNGKRRSFRDFDEAAEHILKMLSKHLKINTLFIAKNDGQTNEIIKSRNVAEELVVEGSSLPFENTFCSLSVNYGDTPLVIDDISKSEAAGSLEIAAQFGNGSFIGIPVYYENGDVYGTICGLDKQPFEFTEEHLYTFETMSSLLTYVLELEKANYQIQTLSSPLVPVTTGVAILPIIGEITAQRAQTTIDQVLMKLGERNLEYLIIDVSGVSQINTTVGEYLLKLVGILKVIGITPVITGIQPFMALKVPYFAASLKGVLIEANLETALKQLGFALMQDCKENSDRP
;
A
#
# COMPACT_ATOMS: atom_id res chain seq x y z
N MET A 1 4.89 18.26 -20.00
CA MET A 1 4.86 16.78 -19.91
C MET A 1 6.30 16.32 -19.90
N SER A 2 6.90 16.07 -18.73
CA SER A 2 8.34 15.77 -18.60
C SER A 2 8.54 14.25 -18.68
N LEU A 3 9.45 13.84 -19.58
CA LEU A 3 9.97 12.49 -19.64
C LEU A 3 11.09 12.36 -18.57
N ASP A 4 11.26 11.16 -18.03
CA ASP A 4 12.44 10.86 -17.22
C ASP A 4 13.71 10.81 -18.10
N THR A 5 14.88 10.69 -17.46
CA THR A 5 16.17 10.61 -18.15
C THR A 5 16.31 9.42 -19.10
N ASN A 6 15.35 8.48 -19.09
CA ASN A 6 15.27 7.28 -19.93
C ASN A 6 14.12 7.33 -20.96
N GLY A 7 13.43 8.48 -21.13
CA GLY A 7 12.36 8.64 -22.10
C GLY A 7 11.04 7.91 -21.78
N LYS A 8 10.89 7.38 -20.57
CA LYS A 8 9.63 6.79 -20.11
C LYS A 8 8.70 7.86 -19.55
N ARG A 9 7.40 7.70 -19.77
CA ARG A 9 6.37 8.51 -19.11
C ARG A 9 6.53 8.35 -17.60
N ARG A 10 6.67 9.46 -16.86
CA ARG A 10 6.62 9.43 -15.40
C ARG A 10 5.23 8.97 -14.98
N SER A 11 5.15 7.78 -14.42
CA SER A 11 4.05 7.34 -13.56
C SER A 11 4.52 7.46 -12.11
N PHE A 12 3.68 7.97 -11.24
CA PHE A 12 3.96 7.93 -9.79
C PHE A 12 4.03 6.47 -9.36
N ARG A 13 5.02 6.14 -8.53
CA ARG A 13 5.21 4.78 -8.03
C ARG A 13 4.27 4.47 -6.87
N ASP A 14 3.98 5.48 -6.04
CA ASP A 14 3.18 5.41 -4.83
C ASP A 14 2.57 6.78 -4.49
N PHE A 15 1.75 6.79 -3.45
CA PHE A 15 1.12 8.00 -2.92
C PHE A 15 2.14 9.05 -2.48
N ASP A 16 3.24 8.64 -1.86
CA ASP A 16 4.28 9.51 -1.35
C ASP A 16 4.93 10.35 -2.45
N GLU A 17 5.28 9.72 -3.58
CA GLU A 17 5.84 10.42 -4.74
C GLU A 17 4.82 11.38 -5.38
N ALA A 18 3.55 10.99 -5.43
CA ALA A 18 2.48 11.84 -5.94
C ALA A 18 2.26 13.05 -5.02
N ALA A 19 2.19 12.84 -3.72
CA ALA A 19 2.02 13.87 -2.70
C ALA A 19 3.15 14.91 -2.77
N GLU A 20 4.41 14.48 -2.83
CA GLU A 20 5.55 15.38 -2.99
C GLU A 20 5.46 16.22 -4.27
N HIS A 21 5.07 15.59 -5.39
CA HIS A 21 4.91 16.30 -6.66
C HIS A 21 3.78 17.33 -6.62
N ILE A 22 2.65 17.01 -6.00
CA ILE A 22 1.52 17.90 -5.84
C ILE A 22 1.92 19.12 -5.01
N LEU A 23 2.56 18.92 -3.84
CA LEU A 23 3.02 20.04 -3.02
C LEU A 23 4.05 20.91 -3.75
N LYS A 24 4.93 20.30 -4.55
CA LYS A 24 5.88 21.03 -5.39
C LYS A 24 5.20 21.84 -6.50
N MET A 25 4.13 21.31 -7.09
CA MET A 25 3.35 22.07 -8.08
C MET A 25 2.61 23.22 -7.43
N LEU A 26 1.92 22.98 -6.33
CA LEU A 26 1.22 24.02 -5.57
C LEU A 26 2.17 25.14 -5.14
N SER A 27 3.37 24.82 -4.63
CA SER A 27 4.35 25.82 -4.19
C SER A 27 4.92 26.69 -5.31
N LYS A 28 4.71 26.35 -6.58
CA LYS A 28 5.07 27.20 -7.72
C LYS A 28 3.99 28.23 -8.06
N HIS A 29 2.74 27.90 -7.76
CA HIS A 29 1.58 28.74 -8.05
C HIS A 29 1.18 29.59 -6.84
N LEU A 30 1.21 29.00 -5.65
CA LEU A 30 0.96 29.72 -4.40
C LEU A 30 2.26 30.12 -3.73
N LYS A 31 2.43 31.40 -3.46
CA LYS A 31 3.55 31.93 -2.69
C LYS A 31 3.24 31.92 -1.18
N ILE A 32 2.72 30.81 -0.70
CA ILE A 32 2.47 30.56 0.72
C ILE A 32 3.65 29.83 1.33
N ASN A 33 3.96 30.08 2.60
CA ASN A 33 5.16 29.51 3.23
C ASN A 33 5.12 27.97 3.31
N THR A 34 4.00 27.42 3.71
CA THR A 34 3.89 25.98 4.01
C THR A 34 2.72 25.36 3.29
N LEU A 35 2.99 24.25 2.60
CA LEU A 35 1.99 23.36 2.01
C LEU A 35 2.18 21.97 2.60
N PHE A 36 1.10 21.29 2.94
CA PHE A 36 1.20 19.97 3.53
C PHE A 36 -0.03 19.11 3.22
N ILE A 37 0.17 17.80 3.35
CA ILE A 37 -0.88 16.79 3.31
C ILE A 37 -0.89 16.09 4.66
N ALA A 38 -2.04 16.09 5.29
CA ALA A 38 -2.27 15.42 6.56
C ALA A 38 -3.28 14.28 6.39
N LYS A 39 -3.04 13.18 7.08
CA LYS A 39 -3.96 12.07 7.25
C LYS A 39 -4.65 12.19 8.60
N ASN A 40 -5.95 11.92 8.67
CA ASN A 40 -6.64 11.88 9.96
C ASN A 40 -7.46 10.58 10.10
N ASP A 41 -7.59 10.13 11.34
CA ASP A 41 -8.40 8.97 11.73
C ASP A 41 -9.58 9.35 12.64
N GLY A 42 -9.91 10.66 12.69
CA GLY A 42 -10.92 11.23 13.57
C GLY A 42 -10.43 11.54 14.98
N GLN A 43 -9.27 11.05 15.40
CA GLN A 43 -8.65 11.34 16.70
C GLN A 43 -7.32 12.08 16.54
N THR A 44 -6.50 11.65 15.61
CA THR A 44 -5.18 12.20 15.32
C THR A 44 -5.10 12.75 13.91
N ASN A 45 -4.27 13.77 13.75
CA ASN A 45 -3.93 14.37 12.47
C ASN A 45 -2.41 14.25 12.29
N GLU A 46 -1.98 13.37 11.39
CA GLU A 46 -0.58 13.08 11.10
C GLU A 46 -0.17 13.79 9.81
N ILE A 47 0.97 14.47 9.83
CA ILE A 47 1.53 15.13 8.65
C ILE A 47 2.27 14.10 7.79
N ILE A 48 1.70 13.73 6.67
CA ILE A 48 2.27 12.74 5.75
C ILE A 48 3.37 13.36 4.89
N LYS A 49 3.13 14.56 4.36
CA LYS A 49 4.10 15.32 3.57
C LYS A 49 3.99 16.79 3.89
N SER A 50 5.14 17.47 3.95
CA SER A 50 5.20 18.91 4.11
C SER A 50 6.24 19.55 3.19
N ARG A 51 5.97 20.80 2.82
CA ARG A 51 6.88 21.64 2.07
C ARG A 51 6.88 23.03 2.65
N ASN A 52 7.93 23.36 3.37
CA ASN A 52 8.17 24.69 3.94
C ASN A 52 9.16 25.46 3.04
N VAL A 53 8.92 26.75 2.78
CA VAL A 53 9.74 27.57 1.90
C VAL A 53 10.76 28.40 2.67
N ALA A 54 10.32 29.15 3.68
CA ALA A 54 11.17 30.05 4.46
C ALA A 54 11.29 29.61 5.93
N GLU A 55 10.18 29.30 6.56
CA GLU A 55 10.11 28.89 7.97
C GLU A 55 9.45 27.51 8.07
N GLU A 56 9.98 26.63 8.90
CA GLU A 56 9.40 25.31 9.14
C GLU A 56 8.23 25.43 10.11
N LEU A 57 6.99 25.58 9.55
CA LEU A 57 5.77 25.69 10.33
C LEU A 57 5.13 24.32 10.60
N VAL A 58 5.35 23.34 9.72
CA VAL A 58 4.78 21.99 9.82
C VAL A 58 5.87 20.98 9.52
N VAL A 59 6.04 20.03 10.43
CA VAL A 59 7.07 18.99 10.35
C VAL A 59 6.46 17.68 9.86
N GLU A 60 7.04 17.09 8.83
CA GLU A 60 6.66 15.77 8.31
C GLU A 60 6.79 14.70 9.40
N GLY A 61 5.81 13.81 9.52
CA GLY A 61 5.73 12.77 10.56
C GLY A 61 5.25 13.27 11.94
N SER A 62 5.01 14.58 12.11
CA SER A 62 4.41 15.08 13.35
C SER A 62 2.92 14.75 13.42
N SER A 63 2.40 14.62 14.65
CA SER A 63 0.99 14.29 14.90
C SER A 63 0.43 15.18 15.98
N LEU A 64 -0.83 15.59 15.82
CA LEU A 64 -1.58 16.42 16.78
C LEU A 64 -2.99 15.83 16.96
N PRO A 65 -3.68 16.09 18.10
CA PRO A 65 -5.09 15.80 18.25
C PRO A 65 -5.89 16.51 17.12
N PHE A 66 -6.71 15.74 16.38
CA PHE A 66 -7.40 16.24 15.20
C PHE A 66 -8.26 17.47 15.49
N GLU A 67 -8.99 17.47 16.60
CA GLU A 67 -9.88 18.54 17.02
C GLU A 67 -9.17 19.91 17.17
N ASN A 68 -7.86 19.90 17.49
CA ASN A 68 -7.05 21.09 17.71
C ASN A 68 -6.27 21.54 16.47
N THR A 69 -6.72 21.18 15.27
CA THR A 69 -6.03 21.51 14.02
C THR A 69 -6.93 22.32 13.06
N PHE A 70 -6.34 23.13 12.20
CA PHE A 70 -7.07 23.76 11.08
C PHE A 70 -7.61 22.72 10.09
N CYS A 71 -7.02 21.51 10.02
CA CYS A 71 -7.51 20.40 9.21
C CYS A 71 -8.91 19.97 9.63
N SER A 72 -9.21 19.99 10.95
CA SER A 72 -10.56 19.67 11.45
C SER A 72 -11.60 20.68 10.97
N LEU A 73 -11.23 21.95 10.90
CA LEU A 73 -12.13 22.99 10.34
C LEU A 73 -12.41 22.74 8.85
N SER A 74 -11.39 22.34 8.07
CA SER A 74 -11.57 22.02 6.65
C SER A 74 -12.51 20.84 6.44
N VAL A 75 -12.34 19.77 7.22
CA VAL A 75 -13.21 18.58 7.13
C VAL A 75 -14.65 18.93 7.51
N ASN A 76 -14.84 19.73 8.56
CA ASN A 76 -16.17 20.16 9.01
C ASN A 76 -16.84 21.18 8.06
N TYR A 77 -16.03 21.90 7.26
CA TYR A 77 -16.54 22.86 6.29
C TYR A 77 -17.17 22.16 5.07
N GLY A 78 -16.67 20.99 4.68
CA GLY A 78 -17.20 20.17 3.60
C GLY A 78 -16.28 20.07 2.39
N ASP A 79 -16.86 19.81 1.21
CA ASP A 79 -16.13 19.38 0.01
C ASP A 79 -15.42 20.52 -0.75
N THR A 80 -15.63 21.76 -0.33
CA THR A 80 -15.00 22.95 -0.94
C THR A 80 -13.83 23.45 -0.09
N PRO A 81 -12.87 24.18 -0.67
CA PRO A 81 -11.77 24.74 0.10
C PRO A 81 -12.24 25.70 1.20
N LEU A 82 -11.84 25.41 2.43
CA LEU A 82 -11.93 26.38 3.53
C LEU A 82 -10.80 27.40 3.39
N VAL A 83 -11.15 28.67 3.33
CA VAL A 83 -10.20 29.80 3.26
C VAL A 83 -10.27 30.65 4.51
N ILE A 84 -9.12 30.96 5.08
CA ILE A 84 -8.95 31.88 6.18
C ILE A 84 -7.81 32.85 5.82
N ASP A 85 -8.14 34.04 5.32
CA ASP A 85 -7.15 35.03 4.89
C ASP A 85 -6.40 35.66 6.07
N ASP A 86 -7.03 35.69 7.24
CA ASP A 86 -6.47 36.24 8.49
C ASP A 86 -7.02 35.41 9.67
N ILE A 87 -6.17 34.58 10.26
CA ILE A 87 -6.53 33.67 11.37
C ILE A 87 -7.04 34.47 12.58
N SER A 88 -6.48 35.65 12.85
CA SER A 88 -6.86 36.47 14.00
C SER A 88 -8.29 37.06 13.91
N LYS A 89 -8.87 37.10 12.72
CA LYS A 89 -10.24 37.56 12.45
C LYS A 89 -11.26 36.44 12.32
N SER A 90 -10.81 35.20 12.27
CA SER A 90 -11.68 34.03 12.14
C SER A 90 -12.11 33.54 13.53
N GLU A 91 -13.40 33.61 13.83
CA GLU A 91 -13.94 33.14 15.10
C GLU A 91 -13.71 31.60 15.25
N ALA A 92 -13.92 30.84 14.18
CA ALA A 92 -13.70 29.39 14.17
C ALA A 92 -12.23 29.01 14.38
N ALA A 93 -11.31 29.68 13.69
CA ALA A 93 -9.88 29.43 13.84
C ALA A 93 -9.36 29.89 15.19
N GLY A 94 -9.82 31.05 15.68
CA GLY A 94 -9.41 31.64 16.95
C GLY A 94 -9.77 30.79 18.18
N SER A 95 -10.72 29.87 18.05
CA SER A 95 -11.07 28.92 19.11
C SER A 95 -10.04 27.79 19.30
N LEU A 96 -9.16 27.56 18.33
CA LEU A 96 -8.15 26.52 18.38
C LEU A 96 -6.91 26.98 19.15
N GLU A 97 -6.39 26.15 20.05
CA GLU A 97 -5.15 26.45 20.79
C GLU A 97 -3.97 26.72 19.86
N ILE A 98 -3.90 26.00 18.74
CA ILE A 98 -2.84 26.17 17.73
C ILE A 98 -2.85 27.54 17.05
N ALA A 99 -4.00 28.21 16.98
CA ALA A 99 -4.13 29.52 16.32
C ALA A 99 -3.22 30.60 16.92
N ALA A 100 -2.98 30.54 18.24
CA ALA A 100 -2.11 31.49 18.94
C ALA A 100 -0.66 31.50 18.38
N GLN A 101 -0.22 30.43 17.76
CA GLN A 101 1.13 30.31 17.16
C GLN A 101 1.25 31.03 15.83
N PHE A 102 0.12 31.30 15.16
CA PHE A 102 0.08 31.87 13.80
C PHE A 102 -0.37 33.33 13.75
N GLY A 103 -0.91 33.88 14.85
CA GLY A 103 -1.32 35.27 14.91
C GLY A 103 -2.31 35.68 13.81
N ASN A 104 -1.90 36.61 12.98
CA ASN A 104 -2.67 37.05 11.81
C ASN A 104 -2.37 36.29 10.52
N GLY A 105 -1.84 35.06 10.66
CA GLY A 105 -1.55 34.19 9.52
C GLY A 105 -2.76 33.83 8.69
N SER A 106 -2.53 33.01 7.69
CA SER A 106 -3.56 32.58 6.75
C SER A 106 -3.55 31.04 6.58
N PHE A 107 -4.72 30.50 6.23
CA PHE A 107 -4.89 29.07 6.01
C PHE A 107 -5.82 28.81 4.84
N ILE A 108 -5.49 27.80 4.05
CA ILE A 108 -6.39 27.16 3.09
C ILE A 108 -6.32 25.65 3.29
N GLY A 109 -7.44 24.97 3.25
CA GLY A 109 -7.48 23.53 3.33
C GLY A 109 -8.70 22.94 2.65
N ILE A 110 -8.54 21.75 2.06
CA ILE A 110 -9.61 20.99 1.44
C ILE A 110 -9.47 19.53 1.86
N PRO A 111 -10.57 18.83 2.19
CA PRO A 111 -10.55 17.41 2.45
C PRO A 111 -10.14 16.60 1.22
N VAL A 112 -9.54 15.45 1.48
CA VAL A 112 -9.26 14.40 0.51
C VAL A 112 -10.04 13.17 0.95
N TYR A 113 -10.84 12.60 0.06
CA TYR A 113 -11.73 11.48 0.35
C TYR A 113 -11.26 10.20 -0.32
N TYR A 114 -11.67 9.08 0.25
CA TYR A 114 -11.76 7.83 -0.49
C TYR A 114 -13.03 7.80 -1.36
N GLU A 115 -13.07 6.94 -2.38
CA GLU A 115 -14.23 6.78 -3.27
C GLU A 115 -15.53 6.44 -2.53
N ASN A 116 -15.42 5.75 -1.39
CA ASN A 116 -16.56 5.41 -0.53
C ASN A 116 -17.09 6.59 0.32
N GLY A 117 -16.49 7.77 0.18
CA GLY A 117 -16.86 8.99 0.91
C GLY A 117 -16.20 9.16 2.29
N ASP A 118 -15.40 8.19 2.74
CA ASP A 118 -14.63 8.35 3.98
C ASP A 118 -13.51 9.37 3.79
N VAL A 119 -13.26 10.17 4.81
CA VAL A 119 -12.18 11.16 4.80
C VAL A 119 -10.84 10.46 4.97
N TYR A 120 -9.93 10.65 4.03
CA TYR A 120 -8.52 10.28 4.19
C TYR A 120 -7.78 11.30 5.07
N GLY A 121 -8.00 12.56 4.80
CA GLY A 121 -7.29 13.68 5.41
C GLY A 121 -7.52 14.98 4.69
N THR A 122 -6.50 15.82 4.63
CA THR A 122 -6.58 17.15 4.02
C THR A 122 -5.33 17.52 3.25
N ILE A 123 -5.48 18.34 2.21
CA ILE A 123 -4.37 19.09 1.61
C ILE A 123 -4.51 20.55 2.01
N CYS A 124 -3.44 21.15 2.54
CA CYS A 124 -3.49 22.44 3.22
C CYS A 124 -2.34 23.35 2.82
N GLY A 125 -2.58 24.67 2.95
CA GLY A 125 -1.59 25.72 2.93
C GLY A 125 -1.68 26.58 4.20
N LEU A 126 -0.53 27.00 4.74
CA LEU A 126 -0.42 27.74 5.98
C LEU A 126 0.68 28.78 5.91
N ASP A 127 0.42 29.98 6.42
CA ASP A 127 1.41 31.05 6.55
C ASP A 127 1.23 31.80 7.88
N LYS A 128 2.27 32.49 8.35
CA LYS A 128 2.21 33.44 9.46
C LYS A 128 1.83 34.83 9.02
N GLN A 129 1.67 35.07 7.73
CA GLN A 129 1.22 36.35 7.16
C GLN A 129 -0.17 36.17 6.55
N PRO A 130 -0.98 37.24 6.52
CA PRO A 130 -2.21 37.19 5.75
C PRO A 130 -1.93 36.95 4.28
N PHE A 131 -2.78 36.15 3.66
CA PHE A 131 -2.68 35.82 2.24
C PHE A 131 -4.07 35.87 1.60
N GLU A 132 -4.19 36.60 0.51
CA GLU A 132 -5.42 36.69 -0.26
C GLU A 132 -5.51 35.55 -1.25
N PHE A 133 -6.44 34.63 -1.02
CA PHE A 133 -6.66 33.48 -1.89
C PHE A 133 -7.59 33.88 -3.05
N THR A 134 -7.16 33.59 -4.27
CA THR A 134 -7.93 33.83 -5.50
C THR A 134 -8.74 32.59 -5.91
N GLU A 135 -9.74 32.75 -6.77
CA GLU A 135 -10.50 31.64 -7.35
C GLU A 135 -9.59 30.62 -8.06
N GLU A 136 -8.50 31.06 -8.69
CA GLU A 136 -7.52 30.18 -9.31
C GLU A 136 -6.81 29.31 -8.26
N HIS A 137 -6.50 29.86 -7.10
CA HIS A 137 -5.92 29.10 -5.98
C HIS A 137 -6.91 28.02 -5.49
N LEU A 138 -8.18 28.38 -5.29
CA LEU A 138 -9.21 27.44 -4.85
C LEU A 138 -9.38 26.30 -5.86
N TYR A 139 -9.56 26.64 -7.13
CA TYR A 139 -9.67 25.66 -8.21
C TYR A 139 -8.46 24.71 -8.27
N THR A 140 -7.26 25.25 -8.03
CA THR A 140 -6.03 24.43 -7.99
C THR A 140 -6.06 23.46 -6.83
N PHE A 141 -6.50 23.88 -5.63
CA PHE A 141 -6.65 22.98 -4.48
C PHE A 141 -7.69 21.89 -4.72
N GLU A 142 -8.86 22.21 -5.29
CA GLU A 142 -9.89 21.25 -5.67
C GLU A 142 -9.35 20.20 -6.67
N THR A 143 -8.65 20.67 -7.68
CA THR A 143 -8.03 19.79 -8.69
C THR A 143 -7.00 18.86 -8.06
N MET A 144 -6.17 19.36 -7.14
CA MET A 144 -5.13 18.56 -6.47
C MET A 144 -5.75 17.58 -5.46
N SER A 145 -6.82 17.95 -4.76
CA SER A 145 -7.57 17.03 -3.90
C SER A 145 -8.16 15.88 -4.72
N SER A 146 -8.81 16.17 -5.85
CA SER A 146 -9.35 15.14 -6.74
C SER A 146 -8.27 14.21 -7.29
N LEU A 147 -7.09 14.76 -7.62
CA LEU A 147 -5.95 13.96 -8.08
C LEU A 147 -5.41 13.05 -6.98
N LEU A 148 -5.32 13.54 -5.73
CA LEU A 148 -4.90 12.73 -4.59
C LEU A 148 -5.90 11.60 -4.32
N THR A 149 -7.20 11.87 -4.36
CA THR A 149 -8.25 10.84 -4.27
C THR A 149 -8.02 9.73 -5.29
N TYR A 150 -7.80 10.09 -6.55
CA TYR A 150 -7.52 9.11 -7.61
C TYR A 150 -6.26 8.27 -7.32
N VAL A 151 -5.18 8.88 -6.85
CA VAL A 151 -3.94 8.16 -6.51
C VAL A 151 -4.15 7.22 -5.33
N LEU A 152 -4.89 7.65 -4.30
CA LEU A 152 -5.24 6.82 -3.13
C LEU A 152 -6.04 5.58 -3.54
N GLU A 153 -7.05 5.74 -4.41
CA GLU A 153 -7.84 4.61 -4.87
C GLU A 153 -7.03 3.65 -5.74
N LEU A 154 -6.14 4.17 -6.58
CA LEU A 154 -5.22 3.35 -7.36
C LEU A 154 -4.28 2.53 -6.47
N GLU A 155 -3.73 3.13 -5.42
CA GLU A 155 -2.88 2.45 -4.45
C GLU A 155 -3.66 1.38 -3.68
N LYS A 156 -4.87 1.70 -3.20
CA LYS A 156 -5.76 0.76 -2.52
C LYS A 156 -6.13 -0.42 -3.41
N ALA A 157 -6.49 -0.18 -4.67
CA ALA A 157 -6.78 -1.23 -5.64
C ALA A 157 -5.56 -2.13 -5.89
N ASN A 158 -4.38 -1.54 -6.07
CA ASN A 158 -3.13 -2.29 -6.20
C ASN A 158 -2.82 -3.12 -4.94
N TYR A 159 -3.02 -2.56 -3.75
CA TYR A 159 -2.85 -3.28 -2.48
C TYR A 159 -3.82 -4.45 -2.37
N GLN A 160 -5.10 -4.27 -2.74
CA GLN A 160 -6.09 -5.34 -2.74
C GLN A 160 -5.71 -6.46 -3.72
N ILE A 161 -5.29 -6.13 -4.94
CA ILE A 161 -4.80 -7.10 -5.93
C ILE A 161 -3.61 -7.89 -5.37
N GLN A 162 -2.69 -7.22 -4.68
CA GLN A 162 -1.52 -7.85 -4.08
C GLN A 162 -1.87 -8.75 -2.89
N THR A 163 -2.81 -8.35 -2.05
CA THR A 163 -3.23 -9.11 -0.86
C THR A 163 -4.11 -10.31 -1.20
N LEU A 164 -4.93 -10.23 -2.23
CA LEU A 164 -5.75 -11.35 -2.70
C LEU A 164 -4.94 -12.44 -3.40
N SER A 165 -3.69 -12.18 -3.77
CA SER A 165 -2.94 -13.05 -4.67
C SER A 165 -2.06 -14.11 -4.00
N SER A 166 -2.07 -14.25 -2.67
CA SER A 166 -1.32 -15.32 -1.98
C SER A 166 -2.01 -15.79 -0.68
N PRO A 167 -3.26 -16.27 -0.76
CA PRO A 167 -3.91 -16.85 0.42
C PRO A 167 -3.21 -18.16 0.80
N LEU A 168 -2.82 -18.30 2.07
CA LEU A 168 -2.41 -19.58 2.60
C LEU A 168 -3.66 -20.48 2.73
N VAL A 169 -3.76 -21.49 1.90
CA VAL A 169 -4.91 -22.40 1.83
C VAL A 169 -4.62 -23.64 2.68
N PRO A 170 -5.29 -23.85 3.81
CA PRO A 170 -5.16 -25.10 4.55
C PRO A 170 -5.81 -26.23 3.77
N VAL A 171 -5.12 -27.36 3.65
CA VAL A 171 -5.60 -28.56 2.94
C VAL A 171 -6.02 -29.63 3.93
N THR A 172 -5.18 -29.87 4.93
CA THR A 172 -5.42 -30.84 6.01
C THR A 172 -4.57 -30.45 7.22
N THR A 173 -4.68 -31.20 8.31
CA THR A 173 -3.87 -30.98 9.51
C THR A 173 -2.38 -31.04 9.14
N GLY A 174 -1.63 -30.02 9.48
CA GLY A 174 -0.20 -29.93 9.21
C GLY A 174 0.20 -29.56 7.77
N VAL A 175 -0.76 -29.41 6.82
CA VAL A 175 -0.46 -29.10 5.42
C VAL A 175 -1.24 -27.88 4.92
N ALA A 176 -0.53 -26.94 4.34
CA ALA A 176 -1.13 -25.81 3.64
C ALA A 176 -0.48 -25.60 2.26
N ILE A 177 -1.20 -24.91 1.39
CA ILE A 177 -0.73 -24.50 0.06
C ILE A 177 -0.57 -23.00 0.04
N LEU A 178 0.52 -22.52 -0.54
CA LEU A 178 0.79 -21.14 -0.90
C LEU A 178 0.78 -21.04 -2.44
N PRO A 179 -0.34 -20.64 -3.06
CA PRO A 179 -0.36 -20.42 -4.51
C PRO A 179 0.32 -19.09 -4.84
N ILE A 180 1.27 -19.12 -5.76
CA ILE A 180 1.96 -17.95 -6.28
C ILE A 180 1.43 -17.68 -7.69
N ILE A 181 0.70 -16.57 -7.87
CA ILE A 181 -0.01 -16.26 -9.12
C ILE A 181 0.44 -14.91 -9.67
N GLY A 182 0.66 -14.83 -10.97
CA GLY A 182 0.98 -13.60 -11.70
C GLY A 182 2.45 -13.19 -11.62
N GLU A 183 2.73 -11.89 -11.68
CA GLU A 183 4.08 -11.33 -11.60
C GLU A 183 4.52 -11.14 -10.15
N ILE A 184 5.77 -11.50 -9.83
CA ILE A 184 6.37 -11.29 -8.50
C ILE A 184 7.35 -10.15 -8.58
N THR A 185 6.98 -9.00 -8.00
CA THR A 185 7.89 -7.88 -7.73
C THR A 185 8.61 -8.08 -6.40
N ALA A 186 9.73 -7.37 -6.18
CA ALA A 186 10.47 -7.47 -4.92
C ALA A 186 9.60 -7.06 -3.70
N GLN A 187 8.76 -6.05 -3.84
CA GLN A 187 7.83 -5.61 -2.80
C GLN A 187 6.78 -6.69 -2.49
N ARG A 188 6.14 -7.25 -3.53
CA ARG A 188 5.16 -8.32 -3.38
C ARG A 188 5.77 -9.57 -2.75
N ALA A 189 7.00 -9.92 -3.13
CA ALA A 189 7.76 -11.01 -2.57
C ALA A 189 7.94 -10.85 -1.05
N GLN A 190 8.36 -9.66 -0.60
CA GLN A 190 8.53 -9.37 0.83
C GLN A 190 7.20 -9.42 1.57
N THR A 191 6.15 -8.75 1.07
CA THR A 191 4.81 -8.77 1.68
C THR A 191 4.26 -10.20 1.82
N THR A 192 4.46 -11.06 0.80
CA THR A 192 4.01 -12.45 0.85
C THR A 192 4.76 -13.24 1.92
N ILE A 193 6.08 -13.05 2.07
CA ILE A 193 6.87 -13.67 3.15
C ILE A 193 6.31 -13.27 4.51
N ASP A 194 6.10 -11.97 4.74
CA ASP A 194 5.64 -11.44 6.02
C ASP A 194 4.24 -11.98 6.38
N GLN A 195 3.33 -12.03 5.41
CA GLN A 195 1.99 -12.60 5.57
C GLN A 195 2.02 -14.10 5.87
N VAL A 196 2.89 -14.86 5.19
CA VAL A 196 3.08 -16.27 5.45
C VAL A 196 3.58 -16.47 6.87
N LEU A 197 4.60 -15.74 7.30
CA LEU A 197 5.17 -15.86 8.65
C LEU A 197 4.16 -15.55 9.74
N MET A 198 3.35 -14.49 9.59
CA MET A 198 2.28 -14.17 10.56
C MET A 198 1.28 -15.33 10.69
N LYS A 199 0.85 -15.91 9.56
CA LYS A 199 -0.14 -17.00 9.56
C LYS A 199 0.43 -18.34 10.02
N LEU A 200 1.72 -18.56 9.86
CA LEU A 200 2.40 -19.78 10.33
C LEU A 200 2.50 -19.83 11.85
N GLY A 201 2.63 -18.68 12.53
CA GLY A 201 2.65 -18.60 13.98
C GLY A 201 1.36 -19.08 14.67
N GLU A 202 0.24 -19.08 13.96
CA GLU A 202 -1.08 -19.48 14.45
C GLU A 202 -1.40 -20.97 14.19
N ARG A 203 -0.58 -21.70 13.45
CA ARG A 203 -0.88 -23.08 12.96
C ARG A 203 0.30 -24.01 13.11
N ASN A 204 0.05 -25.20 13.62
CA ASN A 204 1.03 -26.29 13.62
C ASN A 204 1.16 -26.90 12.21
N LEU A 205 1.94 -26.24 11.33
CA LEU A 205 2.21 -26.74 9.99
C LEU A 205 3.51 -27.56 9.97
N GLU A 206 3.45 -28.72 9.32
CA GLU A 206 4.59 -29.57 9.04
C GLU A 206 5.09 -29.37 7.60
N TYR A 207 4.16 -29.13 6.68
CA TYR A 207 4.43 -28.96 5.26
C TYR A 207 3.77 -27.70 4.68
N LEU A 208 4.55 -26.97 3.88
CA LEU A 208 4.02 -25.87 3.07
C LEU A 208 4.29 -26.15 1.58
N ILE A 209 3.21 -26.38 0.82
CA ILE A 209 3.29 -26.59 -0.62
C ILE A 209 3.25 -25.22 -1.31
N ILE A 210 4.34 -24.84 -1.97
CA ILE A 210 4.48 -23.60 -2.73
C ILE A 210 4.15 -23.93 -4.19
N ASP A 211 2.98 -23.52 -4.66
CA ASP A 211 2.54 -23.74 -6.04
C ASP A 211 2.88 -22.55 -6.92
N VAL A 212 3.81 -22.75 -7.85
CA VAL A 212 4.27 -21.72 -8.79
C VAL A 212 3.67 -21.88 -10.19
N SER A 213 2.66 -22.74 -10.35
CA SER A 213 2.01 -22.97 -11.66
C SER A 213 1.39 -21.70 -12.26
N GLY A 214 0.95 -20.77 -11.41
CA GLY A 214 0.35 -19.49 -11.79
C GLY A 214 1.34 -18.37 -12.06
N VAL A 215 2.65 -18.59 -11.97
CA VAL A 215 3.68 -17.57 -12.22
C VAL A 215 3.81 -17.32 -13.73
N SER A 216 3.58 -16.09 -14.16
CA SER A 216 3.60 -15.72 -15.58
C SER A 216 5.00 -15.48 -16.14
N GLN A 217 5.94 -15.02 -15.30
CA GLN A 217 7.32 -14.73 -15.69
C GLN A 217 8.28 -15.07 -14.56
N ILE A 218 9.40 -15.72 -14.89
CA ILE A 218 10.52 -15.91 -13.98
C ILE A 218 11.63 -14.91 -14.32
N ASN A 219 12.05 -14.17 -13.31
CA ASN A 219 13.24 -13.33 -13.28
C ASN A 219 14.08 -13.70 -12.04
N THR A 220 15.21 -13.02 -11.86
CA THR A 220 16.09 -13.23 -10.69
C THR A 220 15.36 -13.00 -9.38
N THR A 221 14.44 -12.03 -9.32
CA THR A 221 13.64 -11.68 -8.14
C THR A 221 12.78 -12.87 -7.68
N VAL A 222 12.13 -13.59 -8.61
CA VAL A 222 11.33 -14.78 -8.28
C VAL A 222 12.19 -15.88 -7.69
N GLY A 223 13.36 -16.11 -8.28
CA GLY A 223 14.30 -17.13 -7.77
C GLY A 223 14.78 -16.81 -6.36
N GLU A 224 15.23 -15.58 -6.12
CA GLU A 224 15.67 -15.10 -4.81
C GLU A 224 14.55 -15.16 -3.76
N TYR A 225 13.33 -14.78 -4.14
CA TYR A 225 12.16 -14.88 -3.27
C TYR A 225 11.89 -16.30 -2.83
N LEU A 226 11.84 -17.26 -3.77
CA LEU A 226 11.59 -18.67 -3.45
C LEU A 226 12.68 -19.26 -2.57
N LEU A 227 13.95 -18.93 -2.82
CA LEU A 227 15.07 -19.36 -2.00
C LEU A 227 15.00 -18.79 -0.58
N LYS A 228 14.67 -17.52 -0.44
CA LYS A 228 14.48 -16.87 0.86
C LYS A 228 13.34 -17.52 1.64
N LEU A 229 12.19 -17.74 1.00
CA LEU A 229 11.03 -18.37 1.61
C LEU A 229 11.35 -19.81 2.06
N VAL A 230 11.95 -20.62 1.19
CA VAL A 230 12.40 -21.98 1.51
C VAL A 230 13.39 -22.00 2.68
N GLY A 231 14.35 -21.08 2.70
CA GLY A 231 15.31 -20.93 3.79
C GLY A 231 14.63 -20.64 5.13
N ILE A 232 13.71 -19.71 5.15
CA ILE A 232 12.95 -19.36 6.36
C ILE A 232 12.12 -20.54 6.86
N LEU A 233 11.38 -21.22 5.98
CA LEU A 233 10.56 -22.37 6.33
C LEU A 233 11.38 -23.49 6.99
N LYS A 234 12.55 -23.80 6.43
CA LYS A 234 13.45 -24.78 7.01
C LYS A 234 13.94 -24.39 8.41
N VAL A 235 14.24 -23.11 8.65
CA VAL A 235 14.69 -22.62 9.95
C VAL A 235 13.61 -22.77 11.02
N ILE A 236 12.34 -22.56 10.68
CA ILE A 236 11.21 -22.70 11.61
C ILE A 236 10.64 -24.14 11.66
N GLY A 237 11.30 -25.10 11.02
CA GLY A 237 10.94 -26.52 11.08
C GLY A 237 9.81 -26.95 10.14
N ILE A 238 9.41 -26.12 9.18
CA ILE A 238 8.39 -26.46 8.18
C ILE A 238 9.08 -26.98 6.93
N THR A 239 8.62 -28.13 6.43
CA THR A 239 9.15 -28.73 5.21
C THR A 239 8.54 -28.07 3.98
N PRO A 240 9.32 -27.35 3.15
CA PRO A 240 8.82 -26.77 1.91
C PRO A 240 8.72 -27.83 0.82
N VAL A 241 7.63 -27.79 0.05
CA VAL A 241 7.41 -28.57 -1.16
C VAL A 241 7.10 -27.59 -2.29
N ILE A 242 7.75 -27.72 -3.45
CA ILE A 242 7.49 -26.86 -4.60
C ILE A 242 6.75 -27.62 -5.68
N THR A 243 5.68 -27.03 -6.23
CA THR A 243 4.92 -27.62 -7.33
C THR A 243 4.74 -26.66 -8.48
N GLY A 244 4.45 -27.20 -9.67
CA GLY A 244 4.08 -26.40 -10.82
C GLY A 244 5.23 -25.67 -11.51
N ILE A 245 6.47 -26.13 -11.34
CA ILE A 245 7.62 -25.58 -12.08
C ILE A 245 7.44 -25.90 -13.57
N GLN A 246 7.28 -24.86 -14.37
CA GLN A 246 7.11 -24.99 -15.80
C GLN A 246 8.48 -25.11 -16.51
N PRO A 247 8.55 -25.78 -17.69
CA PRO A 247 9.82 -26.02 -18.39
C PRO A 247 10.63 -24.75 -18.68
N PHE A 248 9.97 -23.64 -19.02
CA PHE A 248 10.65 -22.35 -19.26
C PHE A 248 11.30 -21.78 -18.01
N MET A 249 10.77 -22.12 -16.82
CA MET A 249 11.33 -21.72 -15.53
C MET A 249 12.65 -22.44 -15.26
N ALA A 250 12.69 -23.75 -15.50
CA ALA A 250 13.87 -24.58 -15.31
C ALA A 250 15.04 -24.15 -16.21
N LEU A 251 14.74 -23.64 -17.41
CA LEU A 251 15.76 -23.19 -18.37
C LEU A 251 16.35 -21.81 -18.04
N LYS A 252 15.58 -20.93 -17.38
CA LYS A 252 15.99 -19.53 -17.18
C LYS A 252 16.84 -19.30 -15.92
N VAL A 253 16.82 -20.22 -14.96
CA VAL A 253 17.50 -20.02 -13.66
C VAL A 253 18.36 -21.23 -13.30
N PRO A 254 19.53 -21.41 -13.91
CA PRO A 254 20.44 -22.54 -13.63
C PRO A 254 20.82 -22.66 -12.14
N TYR A 255 20.93 -21.50 -11.43
CA TYR A 255 21.19 -21.44 -9.99
C TYR A 255 20.03 -21.94 -9.13
N PHE A 256 18.82 -21.91 -9.65
CA PHE A 256 17.61 -22.29 -8.92
C PHE A 256 17.61 -23.78 -8.55
N ALA A 257 17.91 -24.64 -9.50
CA ALA A 257 17.97 -26.08 -9.29
C ALA A 257 19.06 -26.50 -8.27
N ALA A 258 20.22 -25.85 -8.30
CA ALA A 258 21.31 -26.14 -7.36
C ALA A 258 20.98 -25.68 -5.94
N SER A 259 20.28 -24.56 -5.80
CA SER A 259 19.94 -23.95 -4.51
C SER A 259 18.72 -24.57 -3.84
N LEU A 260 17.88 -25.29 -4.59
CA LEU A 260 16.76 -26.10 -4.07
C LEU A 260 17.17 -27.51 -3.68
N LYS A 261 18.48 -27.81 -3.54
CA LYS A 261 18.95 -29.08 -3.11
C LYS A 261 18.33 -29.49 -1.76
N GLY A 262 17.69 -30.69 -1.74
CA GLY A 262 16.98 -31.17 -0.56
C GLY A 262 15.60 -30.52 -0.32
N VAL A 263 15.01 -29.89 -1.32
CA VAL A 263 13.60 -29.49 -1.35
C VAL A 263 12.86 -30.50 -2.23
N LEU A 264 11.72 -30.98 -1.76
CA LEU A 264 10.84 -31.83 -2.56
C LEU A 264 10.21 -30.99 -3.69
N ILE A 265 10.39 -31.41 -4.92
CA ILE A 265 9.84 -30.75 -6.11
C ILE A 265 8.97 -31.76 -6.84
N GLU A 266 7.71 -31.42 -7.03
CA GLU A 266 6.71 -32.24 -7.69
C GLU A 266 6.10 -31.55 -8.90
N ALA A 267 5.66 -32.31 -9.88
CA ALA A 267 5.11 -31.79 -11.12
C ALA A 267 3.83 -30.97 -10.90
N ASN A 268 2.99 -31.39 -9.97
CA ASN A 268 1.72 -30.77 -9.64
C ASN A 268 1.32 -31.05 -8.17
N LEU A 269 0.23 -30.40 -7.75
CA LEU A 269 -0.28 -30.51 -6.39
C LEU A 269 -0.70 -31.93 -6.02
N GLU A 270 -1.29 -32.69 -6.95
CA GLU A 270 -1.74 -34.04 -6.71
C GLU A 270 -0.57 -34.99 -6.38
N THR A 271 0.51 -34.91 -7.15
CA THR A 271 1.71 -35.69 -6.89
C THR A 271 2.38 -35.30 -5.58
N ALA A 272 2.40 -34.00 -5.25
CA ALA A 272 2.93 -33.53 -3.98
C ALA A 272 2.14 -34.10 -2.79
N LEU A 273 0.82 -34.06 -2.81
CA LEU A 273 -0.03 -34.59 -1.76
C LEU A 273 0.14 -36.13 -1.61
N LYS A 274 0.21 -36.84 -2.72
CA LYS A 274 0.48 -38.30 -2.71
C LYS A 274 1.83 -38.62 -2.07
N GLN A 275 2.87 -37.84 -2.39
CA GLN A 275 4.21 -38.04 -1.83
C GLN A 275 4.27 -37.76 -0.33
N LEU A 276 3.42 -36.85 0.15
CA LEU A 276 3.25 -36.57 1.58
C LEU A 276 2.34 -37.58 2.31
N GLY A 277 1.85 -38.61 1.60
CA GLY A 277 1.01 -39.68 2.18
C GLY A 277 -0.50 -39.37 2.19
N PHE A 278 -0.94 -38.29 1.49
CA PHE A 278 -2.35 -37.96 1.36
C PHE A 278 -2.92 -38.51 0.05
N ALA A 279 -3.79 -39.51 0.12
CA ALA A 279 -4.50 -40.04 -1.03
C ALA A 279 -5.87 -39.34 -1.14
N LEU A 280 -6.18 -38.80 -2.32
CA LEU A 280 -7.56 -38.40 -2.64
C LEU A 280 -8.37 -39.69 -2.82
N MET A 281 -9.23 -40.04 -1.85
CA MET A 281 -10.20 -41.11 -2.04
C MET A 281 -11.25 -40.65 -3.04
N GLN A 282 -11.32 -41.28 -4.20
CA GLN A 282 -12.53 -41.21 -5.01
C GLN A 282 -13.57 -42.10 -4.33
N ASP A 283 -14.64 -41.51 -3.82
CA ASP A 283 -15.85 -42.25 -3.47
C ASP A 283 -16.36 -42.94 -4.75
N CYS A 284 -16.07 -44.20 -4.90
CA CYS A 284 -16.80 -45.05 -5.83
C CYS A 284 -18.23 -45.12 -5.34
N LYS A 285 -19.13 -44.30 -5.93
CA LYS A 285 -20.55 -44.58 -5.84
C LYS A 285 -20.77 -45.95 -6.46
N GLU A 286 -20.89 -46.99 -5.63
CA GLU A 286 -21.45 -48.25 -6.03
C GLU A 286 -22.84 -47.99 -6.59
N ASN A 287 -22.94 -48.19 -7.87
CA ASN A 287 -24.22 -48.26 -8.59
C ASN A 287 -24.91 -49.55 -8.13
N SER A 288 -25.72 -49.49 -7.08
CA SER A 288 -26.64 -50.59 -6.74
C SER A 288 -27.95 -50.38 -7.53
N ASP A 289 -27.87 -50.52 -8.84
CA ASP A 289 -29.01 -50.89 -9.64
C ASP A 289 -28.98 -52.43 -9.82
N ARG A 290 -29.89 -53.08 -9.16
CA ARG A 290 -30.41 -54.40 -9.57
C ARG A 290 -31.82 -54.65 -9.01
N PRO A 291 -32.55 -55.48 -9.72
CA PRO A 291 -33.72 -55.22 -10.55
C PRO A 291 -34.99 -55.32 -9.76
#